data_f91e16efc1bcd93614a5c8e725009b4d
#
_entry.id   f91e16efc1bcd93614a5c8e725009b4d
#
_cell.length_a   1.000
_cell.length_b   1.000
_cell.length_c   1.000
_cell.angle_alpha   90.00
_cell.angle_beta   90.00
_cell.angle_gamma   90.00
#
_symmetry.space_group_name_H-M   'P 1'
#
loop_
_entity.id
_entity.type
_entity.pdbx_description
1 polymer ?
#
loop_
_entity_poly.entity_id
_entity_poly.type
_entity_poly.pdbx_seq_one_letter_code
_entity_poly.pdbx_strand_id
1 'polypeptide(L)'
;MSDVQQRIDDLVKNNKVVLFMKGTAQFPQCGFSGRAIQILKACGVQELKTVNVLEDGEVRQGIKDYANWPTIPQLYVNGEFIGDRKSVV
;
A
#
# COMPACT_ATOMS: atom_id res chain seq x y z
N MET A 1 2.43 -13.20 -16.04
CA MET A 1 1.88 -12.10 -15.23
C MET A 1 1.33 -11.01 -16.10
N SER A 2 0.22 -10.40 -15.70
CA SER A 2 -0.30 -9.23 -16.40
C SER A 2 0.62 -8.02 -16.16
N ASP A 3 0.50 -6.99 -17.02
CA ASP A 3 1.30 -5.78 -16.87
C ASP A 3 1.09 -5.12 -15.52
N VAL A 4 -0.16 -5.08 -15.03
CA VAL A 4 -0.44 -4.47 -13.74
C VAL A 4 0.17 -5.26 -12.58
N GLN A 5 0.16 -6.58 -12.68
CA GLN A 5 0.78 -7.42 -11.66
C GLN A 5 2.29 -7.23 -11.64
N GLN A 6 2.91 -7.08 -12.80
CA GLN A 6 4.34 -6.80 -12.88
C GLN A 6 4.69 -5.43 -12.29
N ARG A 7 3.88 -4.42 -12.59
CA ARG A 7 4.06 -3.07 -12.04
C ARG A 7 3.97 -3.08 -10.51
N ILE A 8 2.99 -3.79 -9.97
CA ILE A 8 2.83 -3.90 -8.52
C ILE A 8 4.03 -4.62 -7.90
N ASP A 9 4.44 -5.72 -8.50
CA ASP A 9 5.58 -6.49 -8.03
C ASP A 9 6.86 -5.64 -8.02
N ASP A 10 7.09 -4.88 -9.08
CA ASP A 10 8.25 -3.98 -9.14
C ASP A 10 8.20 -2.90 -8.07
N LEU A 11 7.04 -2.30 -7.84
CA LEU A 11 6.86 -1.30 -6.78
C LEU A 11 7.18 -1.89 -5.41
N VAL A 12 6.65 -3.07 -5.14
CA VAL A 12 6.80 -3.72 -3.84
C VAL A 12 8.26 -4.13 -3.59
N LYS A 13 8.95 -4.61 -4.62
CA LYS A 13 10.31 -5.10 -4.49
C LYS A 13 11.38 -4.01 -4.54
N ASN A 14 11.08 -2.90 -5.22
CA ASN A 14 12.06 -1.82 -5.40
C ASN A 14 11.97 -0.76 -4.31
N ASN A 15 11.00 -0.84 -3.43
CA ASN A 15 10.83 0.11 -2.33
C ASN A 15 10.78 -0.66 -1.01
N LYS A 16 11.42 -0.09 0.00
CA LYS A 16 11.53 -0.73 1.30
C LYS A 16 10.18 -0.85 1.99
N VAL A 17 9.39 0.23 1.95
CA VAL A 17 8.06 0.26 2.53
C VAL A 17 7.11 0.86 1.50
N VAL A 18 6.04 0.15 1.18
CA VAL A 18 5.05 0.59 0.20
C VAL A 18 3.66 0.48 0.82
N LEU A 19 2.91 1.55 0.75
CA LEU A 19 1.52 1.57 1.21
C LEU A 19 0.61 1.87 0.03
N PHE A 20 -0.24 0.92 -0.32
CA PHE A 20 -1.31 1.13 -1.31
C PHE A 20 -2.51 1.66 -0.55
N MET A 21 -2.93 2.87 -0.88
CA MET A 21 -3.93 3.58 -0.12
C MET A 21 -4.93 4.31 -1.01
N LYS A 22 -6.02 4.75 -0.43
CA LYS A 22 -7.01 5.59 -1.11
C LYS A 22 -6.68 7.04 -0.82
N GLY A 23 -6.26 7.78 -1.85
CA GLY A 23 -5.81 9.15 -1.73
C GLY A 23 -4.29 9.24 -1.61
N THR A 24 -3.82 10.40 -1.19
CA THR A 24 -2.38 10.65 -1.02
C THR A 24 -2.03 10.73 0.45
N ALA A 25 -0.72 10.73 0.74
CA ALA A 25 -0.26 10.87 2.12
C ALA A 25 -0.72 12.19 2.75
N GLN A 26 -0.80 13.27 1.95
CA GLN A 26 -1.26 14.57 2.43
C GLN A 26 -2.78 14.66 2.52
N PHE A 27 -3.49 13.96 1.63
CA PHE A 27 -4.94 14.02 1.52
C PHE A 27 -5.54 12.62 1.40
N PRO A 28 -5.49 11.83 2.50
CA PRO A 28 -6.11 10.49 2.48
C PRO A 28 -7.61 10.60 2.26
N GLN A 29 -8.15 9.75 1.40
CA GLN A 29 -9.59 9.74 1.09
C GLN A 29 -10.34 8.68 1.88
N CYS A 30 -9.67 8.00 2.79
CA CYS A 30 -10.24 6.94 3.60
C CYS A 30 -9.64 7.03 5.00
N GLY A 31 -10.46 6.93 6.02
CA GLY A 31 -10.01 7.01 7.41
C GLY A 31 -8.97 5.96 7.75
N PHE A 32 -9.11 4.75 7.20
CA PHE A 32 -8.13 3.69 7.43
C PHE A 32 -6.78 4.01 6.76
N SER A 33 -6.81 4.61 5.58
CA SER A 33 -5.58 5.04 4.90
C SER A 33 -4.87 6.14 5.69
N GLY A 34 -5.62 7.11 6.20
CA GLY A 34 -5.06 8.18 7.01
C GLY A 34 -4.44 7.66 8.30
N ARG A 35 -5.10 6.71 8.94
CA ARG A 35 -4.58 6.09 10.16
C ARG A 35 -3.30 5.31 9.89
N ALA A 36 -3.24 4.58 8.78
CA ALA A 36 -2.04 3.85 8.41
C ALA A 36 -0.85 4.79 8.22
N ILE A 37 -1.06 5.91 7.54
CA ILE A 37 -0.01 6.92 7.37
C ILE A 37 0.48 7.45 8.72
N GLN A 38 -0.43 7.76 9.63
CA GLN A 38 -0.06 8.27 10.96
C GLN A 38 0.76 7.26 11.74
N ILE A 39 0.36 5.99 11.71
CA ILE A 39 1.09 4.93 12.41
C ILE A 39 2.49 4.78 11.83
N LEU A 40 2.63 4.78 10.51
CA LEU A 40 3.94 4.64 9.88
C LEU A 40 4.85 5.81 10.21
N LYS A 41 4.32 7.03 10.23
CA LYS A 41 5.10 8.21 10.62
C LYS A 41 5.52 8.14 12.08
N ALA A 42 4.64 7.69 12.95
CA ALA A 42 4.94 7.54 14.37
C ALA A 42 6.03 6.49 14.61
N CYS A 43 6.09 5.47 13.74
CA CYS A 43 7.13 4.44 13.82
C CYS A 43 8.47 4.89 13.24
N GLY A 44 8.56 6.12 12.72
CA GLY A 44 9.79 6.65 12.17
C GLY A 44 10.15 6.15 10.78
N VAL A 45 9.18 5.67 10.01
CA VAL A 45 9.41 5.22 8.64
C VAL A 45 9.74 6.43 7.76
N GLN A 46 10.93 6.45 7.19
CA GLN A 46 11.40 7.56 6.38
C GLN A 46 11.30 7.32 4.88
N GLU A 47 11.45 6.09 4.44
CA GLU A 47 11.44 5.73 3.03
C GLU A 47 10.11 5.09 2.67
N LEU A 48 9.02 5.83 2.88
CA LEU A 48 7.68 5.34 2.57
C LEU A 48 7.29 5.74 1.16
N LYS A 49 6.98 4.75 0.33
CA LYS A 49 6.37 4.94 -0.97
C LYS A 49 4.86 4.75 -0.83
N THR A 50 4.08 5.76 -1.19
CA THR A 50 2.63 5.64 -1.20
C THR A 50 2.12 5.53 -2.63
N VAL A 51 1.09 4.73 -2.83
CA VAL A 51 0.45 4.56 -4.13
C VAL A 51 -1.03 4.84 -3.97
N ASN A 52 -1.52 5.83 -4.71
CA ASN A 52 -2.93 6.20 -4.67
C ASN A 52 -3.71 5.33 -5.64
N VAL A 53 -4.42 4.34 -5.12
CA VAL A 53 -5.18 3.40 -5.96
C VAL A 53 -6.42 4.03 -6.59
N LEU A 54 -6.82 5.22 -6.15
CA LEU A 54 -7.94 5.93 -6.76
C LEU A 54 -7.59 6.52 -8.12
N GLU A 55 -6.30 6.72 -8.40
CA GLU A 55 -5.82 7.24 -9.68
C GLU A 55 -5.70 6.16 -10.74
N ASP A 56 -5.72 4.88 -10.35
CA ASP A 56 -5.51 3.79 -11.29
C ASP A 56 -6.36 2.59 -10.87
N GLY A 57 -7.47 2.41 -11.57
CA GLY A 57 -8.39 1.32 -11.29
C GLY A 57 -7.78 -0.07 -11.49
N GLU A 58 -6.82 -0.20 -12.41
CA GLU A 58 -6.15 -1.46 -12.64
C GLU A 58 -5.29 -1.84 -11.44
N VAL A 59 -4.58 -0.87 -10.86
CA VAL A 59 -3.79 -1.10 -9.66
C VAL A 59 -4.71 -1.40 -8.47
N ARG A 60 -5.82 -0.68 -8.37
CA ARG A 60 -6.78 -0.91 -7.30
C ARG A 60 -7.28 -2.36 -7.28
N GLN A 61 -7.65 -2.87 -8.45
CA GLN A 61 -8.10 -4.25 -8.56
C GLN A 61 -6.92 -5.22 -8.45
N GLY A 62 -5.82 -4.89 -9.11
CA GLY A 62 -4.65 -5.75 -9.18
C GLY A 62 -4.00 -5.99 -7.83
N ILE A 63 -3.98 -4.98 -6.94
CA ILE A 63 -3.37 -5.16 -5.62
C ILE A 63 -4.17 -6.12 -4.75
N LYS A 64 -5.46 -6.17 -4.93
CA LYS A 64 -6.30 -7.12 -4.21
C LYS A 64 -5.98 -8.55 -4.65
N ASP A 65 -5.77 -8.74 -5.95
CA ASP A 65 -5.39 -10.05 -6.50
C ASP A 65 -3.97 -10.43 -6.11
N TYR A 66 -3.06 -9.46 -6.13
CA TYR A 66 -1.65 -9.68 -5.82
C TYR A 66 -1.46 -10.26 -4.42
N ALA A 67 -2.15 -9.69 -3.44
CA ALA A 67 -2.04 -10.12 -2.05
C ALA A 67 -3.10 -11.16 -1.68
N ASN A 68 -4.04 -11.44 -2.57
CA ASN A 68 -5.22 -12.23 -2.26
C ASN A 68 -5.92 -11.67 -1.01
N TRP A 69 -6.07 -10.35 -0.97
CA TRP A 69 -6.61 -9.62 0.18
C TRP A 69 -7.58 -8.56 -0.33
N PRO A 70 -8.82 -8.54 0.17
CA PRO A 70 -9.90 -7.77 -0.46
C PRO A 70 -9.92 -6.29 -0.12
N THR A 71 -9.16 -5.83 0.85
CA THR A 71 -9.30 -4.46 1.35
C THR A 71 -8.05 -3.62 1.15
N ILE A 72 -8.24 -2.32 1.12
CA ILE A 72 -7.20 -1.30 1.06
C ILE A 72 -7.43 -0.40 2.29
N PRO A 73 -6.41 0.02 3.00
CA PRO A 73 -4.99 0.05 2.62
C PRO A 73 -4.27 -1.28 2.78
N GLN A 74 -3.20 -1.47 1.97
CA GLN A 74 -2.32 -2.63 2.07
C GLN A 74 -0.88 -2.16 2.24
N LEU A 75 -0.19 -2.74 3.20
CA LEU A 75 1.18 -2.39 3.54
C LEU A 75 2.14 -3.53 3.17
N TYR A 76 3.24 -3.16 2.51
CA TYR A 76 4.32 -4.08 2.17
C TYR A 76 5.63 -3.57 2.74
N VAL A 77 6.40 -4.45 3.34
CA VAL A 77 7.72 -4.13 3.89
C VAL A 77 8.72 -5.14 3.35
N ASN A 78 9.77 -4.63 2.70
CA ASN A 78 10.81 -5.46 2.09
C ASN A 78 10.25 -6.52 1.14
N GLY A 79 9.20 -6.17 0.41
CA GLY A 79 8.56 -7.07 -0.54
C GLY A 79 7.53 -8.01 0.07
N GLU A 80 7.33 -7.98 1.37
CA GLU A 80 6.38 -8.84 2.06
C GLU A 80 5.09 -8.12 2.40
N PHE A 81 3.97 -8.78 2.15
CA PHE A 81 2.66 -8.27 2.57
C PHE A 81 2.53 -8.38 4.09
N ILE A 82 2.35 -7.23 4.73
CA ILE A 82 2.19 -7.19 6.19
C ILE A 82 0.72 -7.31 6.58
N GLY A 83 -0.17 -7.05 5.64
CA GLY A 83 -1.60 -7.10 5.90
C GLY A 83 -2.17 -5.73 6.23
N ASP A 84 -3.23 -5.73 7.02
CA ASP A 84 -3.79 -4.49 7.51
C ASP A 84 -3.08 -4.08 8.81
N ARG A 85 -3.54 -2.99 9.40
CA ARG A 85 -2.91 -2.42 10.59
C ARG A 85 -2.80 -3.37 11.79
N LYS A 86 -3.57 -4.45 11.82
CA LYS A 86 -3.53 -5.38 12.95
C LYS A 86 -2.25 -6.18 12.98
N SER A 87 -1.62 -6.34 11.82
CA SER A 87 -0.38 -7.09 11.71
C SER A 87 0.84 -6.25 12.09
N VAL A 88 0.64 -4.96 12.32
CA VAL A 88 1.72 -4.01 12.59
C VAL A 88 1.65 -3.59 14.06
N VAL A 89 1.89 -4.51 14.90
CA VAL A 89 1.86 -4.24 16.35
C VAL A 89 3.26 -4.22 16.91
#